data_3737c4f550d48797ac8cd99b042359ab
#
_entry.id   3737c4f550d48797ac8cd99b042359ab
#
_cell.length_a   1.000
_cell.length_b   1.000
_cell.length_c   1.000
_cell.angle_alpha   90.00
_cell.angle_beta   90.00
_cell.angle_gamma   90.00
#
_symmetry.space_group_name_H-M   'P 1'
#
loop_
_entity.id
_entity.type
_entity.pdbx_description
1 polymer ?
#
loop_
_entity_poly.entity_id
_entity_poly.type
_entity_poly.pdbx_seq_one_letter_code
_entity_poly.pdbx_strand_id
1 'polypeptide(L)'
;GMPFSMTTLANGERRLLWTTFTPQQIDIDVHTPAGQAYLESILQKLSQSGVTMVRLDAVGYAIKKAGANCFMMPETFEFIKAFAKRGRELGLEVLVEIHSYYKRQMEIARQVDWVYDFALPPLVLHAMEFGRSAPLRSWLDQRPNNAITVLDTHDGIGIIDIGADAADRAHNPGLVPPAELDELVERMH
;
A
#
# COMPACT_ATOMS: atom_id res chain seq x y z
N GLY A 1 -13.77 -1.28 13.34
CA GLY A 1 -15.19 -1.15 12.99
C GLY A 1 -15.52 -2.01 11.77
N MET A 2 -16.81 -2.18 11.47
CA MET A 2 -17.20 -2.86 10.22
C MET A 2 -16.90 -1.92 9.02
N PRO A 3 -16.39 -2.46 7.89
CA PRO A 3 -16.03 -1.65 6.72
C PRO A 3 -17.26 -1.30 5.86
N PHE A 4 -18.37 -1.01 6.50
CA PHE A 4 -19.65 -0.72 5.86
C PHE A 4 -20.35 0.44 6.54
N SER A 5 -20.96 1.32 5.74
CA SER A 5 -21.78 2.42 6.20
C SER A 5 -23.15 2.42 5.53
N MET A 6 -24.19 2.74 6.32
CA MET A 6 -25.54 2.91 5.79
C MET A 6 -25.63 4.32 5.16
N THR A 7 -25.90 4.37 3.87
CA THR A 7 -26.01 5.61 3.11
C THR A 7 -27.42 5.74 2.54
N THR A 8 -27.97 6.97 2.57
CA THR A 8 -29.22 7.31 1.89
C THR A 8 -28.90 7.93 0.53
N LEU A 9 -29.34 7.29 -0.53
CA LEU A 9 -29.17 7.77 -1.90
C LEU A 9 -30.10 8.96 -2.20
N ALA A 10 -29.84 9.69 -3.28
CA ALA A 10 -30.64 10.86 -3.70
C ALA A 10 -32.12 10.53 -3.94
N ASN A 11 -32.45 9.29 -4.29
CA ASN A 11 -33.82 8.82 -4.47
C ASN A 11 -34.52 8.41 -3.15
N GLY A 12 -33.85 8.60 -2.00
CA GLY A 12 -34.36 8.22 -0.66
C GLY A 12 -34.10 6.75 -0.28
N GLU A 13 -33.55 5.94 -1.17
CA GLU A 13 -33.25 4.54 -0.90
C GLU A 13 -32.04 4.41 0.05
N ARG A 14 -32.13 3.51 1.02
CA ARG A 14 -31.03 3.20 1.95
C ARG A 14 -30.22 2.00 1.43
N ARG A 15 -28.90 2.17 1.38
CA ARG A 15 -27.96 1.12 0.96
C ARG A 15 -26.84 0.98 1.97
N LEU A 16 -26.41 -0.26 2.20
CA LEU A 16 -25.18 -0.59 2.93
C LEU A 16 -24.05 -0.62 1.91
N LEU A 17 -23.10 0.31 2.05
CA LEU A 17 -21.98 0.46 1.11
C LEU A 17 -20.66 0.11 1.78
N TRP A 18 -19.70 -0.39 1.01
CA TRP A 18 -18.33 -0.54 1.47
C TRP A 18 -17.70 0.83 1.69
N THR A 19 -17.12 1.00 2.89
CA THR A 19 -16.43 2.23 3.30
C THR A 19 -15.25 1.83 4.18
N THR A 20 -14.21 1.30 3.55
CA THR A 20 -13.07 0.68 4.24
C THR A 20 -12.45 1.59 5.30
N PHE A 21 -12.33 2.88 5.03
CA PHE A 21 -11.67 3.84 5.93
C PHE A 21 -12.66 4.70 6.71
N THR A 22 -13.47 5.48 6.01
CA THR A 22 -14.45 6.37 6.64
C THR A 22 -15.81 6.31 5.92
N PRO A 23 -16.91 6.64 6.61
CA PRO A 23 -18.25 6.64 6.00
C PRO A 23 -18.40 7.54 4.76
N GLN A 24 -17.51 8.52 4.60
CA GLN A 24 -17.49 9.46 3.48
C GLN A 24 -16.69 8.93 2.28
N GLN A 25 -15.86 7.93 2.47
CA GLN A 25 -15.01 7.32 1.44
C GLN A 25 -15.67 6.02 0.97
N ILE A 26 -16.54 6.14 -0.02
CA ILE A 26 -17.24 4.99 -0.62
C ILE A 26 -16.27 4.25 -1.54
N ASP A 27 -16.08 2.96 -1.29
CA ASP A 27 -15.26 2.11 -2.13
C ASP A 27 -15.92 1.84 -3.49
N ILE A 28 -15.13 1.89 -4.55
CA ILE A 28 -15.59 1.60 -5.91
C ILE A 28 -15.44 0.11 -6.18
N ASP A 29 -16.46 -0.52 -6.73
CA ASP A 29 -16.37 -1.89 -7.21
C ASP A 29 -15.63 -1.93 -8.55
N VAL A 30 -14.34 -2.23 -8.47
CA VAL A 30 -13.43 -2.30 -9.64
C VAL A 30 -13.70 -3.49 -10.56
N HIS A 31 -14.56 -4.43 -10.18
CA HIS A 31 -14.97 -5.56 -11.02
C HIS A 31 -16.13 -5.22 -11.95
N THR A 32 -16.88 -4.18 -11.66
CA THR A 32 -17.99 -3.75 -12.51
C THR A 32 -17.52 -2.95 -13.72
N PRO A 33 -18.20 -3.06 -14.88
CA PRO A 33 -17.91 -2.22 -16.03
C PRO A 33 -17.97 -0.72 -15.71
N ALA A 34 -18.89 -0.31 -14.85
CA ALA A 34 -19.03 1.09 -14.42
C ALA A 34 -17.83 1.56 -13.59
N GLY A 35 -17.37 0.74 -12.62
CA GLY A 35 -16.18 1.04 -11.82
C GLY A 35 -14.93 1.11 -12.69
N GLN A 36 -14.76 0.18 -13.62
CA GLN A 36 -13.64 0.18 -14.58
C GLN A 36 -13.66 1.41 -15.49
N ALA A 37 -14.82 1.78 -16.03
CA ALA A 37 -14.98 2.97 -16.87
C ALA A 37 -14.70 4.25 -16.08
N TYR A 38 -15.08 4.31 -14.81
CA TYR A 38 -14.78 5.44 -13.94
C TYR A 38 -13.26 5.60 -13.72
N LEU A 39 -12.55 4.53 -13.37
CA LEU A 39 -11.10 4.55 -13.20
C LEU A 39 -10.38 4.91 -14.51
N GLU A 40 -10.81 4.35 -15.62
CA GLU A 40 -10.28 4.69 -16.96
C GLU A 40 -10.46 6.18 -17.26
N SER A 41 -11.62 6.76 -16.95
CA SER A 41 -11.87 8.19 -17.16
C SER A 41 -10.95 9.08 -16.35
N ILE A 42 -10.59 8.66 -15.12
CA ILE A 42 -9.62 9.37 -14.27
C ILE A 42 -8.23 9.34 -14.91
N LEU A 43 -7.74 8.15 -15.31
CA LEU A 43 -6.43 8.01 -15.94
C LEU A 43 -6.32 8.86 -17.21
N GLN A 44 -7.33 8.80 -18.07
CA GLN A 44 -7.38 9.61 -19.29
C GLN A 44 -7.35 11.11 -18.98
N LYS A 45 -8.14 11.55 -17.99
CA LYS A 45 -8.16 12.95 -17.59
C LYS A 45 -6.82 13.43 -17.07
N LEU A 46 -6.15 12.64 -16.25
CA LEU A 46 -4.83 12.94 -15.71
C LEU A 46 -3.79 13.04 -16.83
N SER A 47 -3.75 12.07 -17.74
CA SER A 47 -2.87 12.07 -18.90
C SER A 47 -3.09 13.31 -19.79
N GLN A 48 -4.33 13.63 -20.13
CA GLN A 48 -4.71 14.81 -20.92
C GLN A 48 -4.34 16.14 -20.24
N SER A 49 -4.26 16.13 -18.91
CA SER A 49 -3.88 17.31 -18.11
C SER A 49 -2.37 17.47 -17.92
N GLY A 50 -1.55 16.63 -18.58
CA GLY A 50 -0.08 16.72 -18.52
C GLY A 50 0.52 16.10 -17.26
N VAL A 51 -0.26 15.33 -16.48
CA VAL A 51 0.27 14.52 -15.37
C VAL A 51 1.15 13.41 -15.95
N THR A 52 2.29 13.17 -15.33
CA THR A 52 3.24 12.12 -15.74
C THR A 52 3.34 10.98 -14.75
N MET A 53 2.92 11.19 -13.50
CA MET A 53 2.92 10.15 -12.47
C MET A 53 1.63 10.22 -11.64
N VAL A 54 1.07 9.06 -11.32
CA VAL A 54 -0.09 8.93 -10.42
C VAL A 54 0.30 8.09 -9.20
N ARG A 55 -0.10 8.55 -8.01
CA ARG A 55 0.03 7.79 -6.77
C ARG A 55 -1.27 7.04 -6.51
N LEU A 56 -1.17 5.73 -6.29
CA LEU A 56 -2.28 4.89 -5.86
C LEU A 56 -2.25 4.78 -4.33
N ASP A 57 -3.12 5.55 -3.70
CA ASP A 57 -3.30 5.59 -2.26
C ASP A 57 -3.98 4.31 -1.75
N ALA A 58 -3.44 3.69 -0.70
CA ALA A 58 -4.00 2.51 -0.03
C ALA A 58 -4.52 1.42 -0.98
N VAL A 59 -3.91 1.25 -2.14
CA VAL A 59 -4.39 0.36 -3.21
C VAL A 59 -4.42 -1.12 -2.80
N GLY A 60 -3.74 -1.49 -1.72
CA GLY A 60 -3.81 -2.81 -1.11
C GLY A 60 -5.24 -3.27 -0.78
N TYR A 61 -6.16 -2.33 -0.60
CA TYR A 61 -7.58 -2.56 -0.31
C TYR A 61 -8.50 -2.43 -1.54
N ALA A 62 -7.98 -2.30 -2.75
CA ALA A 62 -8.80 -2.08 -3.95
C ALA A 62 -9.83 -3.17 -4.21
N ILE A 63 -9.52 -4.42 -3.88
CA ILE A 63 -10.39 -5.57 -4.12
C ILE A 63 -11.25 -5.87 -2.89
N LYS A 64 -12.57 -5.98 -3.09
CA LYS A 64 -13.53 -6.31 -2.06
C LYS A 64 -14.09 -7.72 -2.26
N LYS A 65 -14.07 -8.53 -1.19
CA LYS A 65 -14.56 -9.90 -1.21
C LYS A 65 -15.20 -10.24 0.13
N ALA A 66 -16.44 -10.67 0.10
CA ALA A 66 -17.13 -11.07 1.33
C ALA A 66 -16.39 -12.23 2.01
N GLY A 67 -16.22 -12.14 3.33
CA GLY A 67 -15.53 -13.15 4.13
C GLY A 67 -14.00 -13.10 4.09
N ALA A 68 -13.41 -12.12 3.37
CA ALA A 68 -11.97 -11.87 3.35
C ALA A 68 -11.61 -10.57 4.08
N ASN A 69 -10.33 -10.42 4.44
CA ASN A 69 -9.81 -9.17 5.03
C ASN A 69 -9.65 -8.04 3.99
N CYS A 70 -9.81 -8.35 2.71
CA CYS A 70 -9.73 -7.43 1.57
C CYS A 70 -8.38 -6.68 1.45
N PHE A 71 -7.33 -7.13 2.11
CA PHE A 71 -6.00 -6.53 2.03
C PHE A 71 -5.02 -7.46 1.33
N MET A 72 -4.38 -6.93 0.29
CA MET A 72 -3.32 -7.61 -0.49
C MET A 72 -3.68 -9.04 -0.90
N MET A 73 -4.92 -9.25 -1.35
CA MET A 73 -5.37 -10.52 -1.92
C MET A 73 -4.67 -10.77 -3.27
N PRO A 74 -4.60 -12.02 -3.75
CA PRO A 74 -4.01 -12.33 -5.06
C PRO A 74 -4.59 -11.46 -6.19
N GLU A 75 -5.90 -11.22 -6.18
CA GLU A 75 -6.60 -10.39 -7.17
C GLU A 75 -6.16 -8.91 -7.10
N THR A 76 -5.67 -8.44 -5.94
CA THR A 76 -5.13 -7.07 -5.79
C THR A 76 -3.85 -6.89 -6.62
N PHE A 77 -2.97 -7.89 -6.64
CA PHE A 77 -1.74 -7.85 -7.46
C PHE A 77 -2.08 -7.78 -8.96
N GLU A 78 -3.06 -8.58 -9.41
CA GLU A 78 -3.50 -8.54 -10.81
C GLU A 78 -4.13 -7.19 -11.16
N PHE A 79 -4.93 -6.62 -10.27
CA PHE A 79 -5.49 -5.27 -10.43
C PHE A 79 -4.38 -4.21 -10.57
N ILE A 80 -3.42 -4.19 -9.64
CA ILE A 80 -2.29 -3.23 -9.65
C ILE A 80 -1.50 -3.34 -10.97
N LYS A 81 -1.18 -4.56 -11.39
CA LYS A 81 -0.45 -4.84 -12.62
C LYS A 81 -1.19 -4.35 -13.86
N ALA A 82 -2.50 -4.65 -13.95
CA ALA A 82 -3.34 -4.21 -15.06
C ALA A 82 -3.46 -2.68 -15.09
N PHE A 83 -3.65 -2.06 -13.93
CA PHE A 83 -3.75 -0.60 -13.79
C PHE A 83 -2.44 0.11 -14.18
N ALA A 84 -1.29 -0.39 -13.69
CA ALA A 84 0.02 0.14 -14.05
C ALA A 84 0.30 0.01 -15.55
N LYS A 85 -0.04 -1.15 -16.16
CA LYS A 85 0.06 -1.33 -17.61
C LYS A 85 -0.77 -0.28 -18.36
N ARG A 86 -2.01 -0.08 -17.95
CA ARG A 86 -2.90 0.91 -18.58
C ARG A 86 -2.38 2.34 -18.39
N GLY A 87 -1.87 2.67 -17.20
CA GLY A 87 -1.20 3.95 -16.94
C GLY A 87 -0.08 4.22 -17.95
N ARG A 88 0.83 3.25 -18.14
CA ARG A 88 1.94 3.36 -19.11
C ARG A 88 1.47 3.57 -20.55
N GLU A 89 0.41 2.90 -20.96
CA GLU A 89 -0.21 3.10 -22.29
C GLU A 89 -0.70 4.55 -22.49
N LEU A 90 -1.05 5.23 -21.39
CA LEU A 90 -1.48 6.63 -21.38
C LEU A 90 -0.34 7.62 -21.07
N GLY A 91 0.91 7.15 -20.98
CA GLY A 91 2.06 7.98 -20.66
C GLY A 91 2.20 8.35 -19.19
N LEU A 92 1.57 7.58 -18.27
CA LEU A 92 1.62 7.78 -16.84
C LEU A 92 2.52 6.72 -16.19
N GLU A 93 3.38 7.13 -15.27
CA GLU A 93 4.04 6.22 -14.32
C GLU A 93 3.14 6.02 -13.09
N VAL A 94 3.21 4.84 -12.48
CA VAL A 94 2.40 4.48 -11.32
C VAL A 94 3.28 4.28 -10.10
N LEU A 95 3.02 5.09 -9.07
CA LEU A 95 3.61 4.97 -7.74
C LEU A 95 2.57 4.33 -6.80
N VAL A 96 2.93 3.22 -6.18
CA VAL A 96 2.04 2.46 -5.31
C VAL A 96 2.39 2.70 -3.84
N GLU A 97 1.38 3.05 -3.04
CA GLU A 97 1.49 3.14 -1.60
C GLU A 97 0.89 1.89 -0.94
N ILE A 98 1.74 1.11 -0.29
CA ILE A 98 1.34 -0.08 0.47
C ILE A 98 2.28 -0.24 1.65
N HIS A 99 1.74 -0.16 2.86
CA HIS A 99 2.41 -0.58 4.09
C HIS A 99 2.21 -2.09 4.29
N SER A 100 3.28 -2.85 4.18
CA SER A 100 3.22 -4.31 4.33
C SER A 100 4.61 -4.89 4.59
N TYR A 101 4.64 -6.16 4.93
CA TYR A 101 5.86 -6.95 5.01
C TYR A 101 6.79 -6.70 3.82
N TYR A 102 8.06 -6.42 4.07
CA TYR A 102 9.02 -5.90 3.06
C TYR A 102 9.13 -6.75 1.80
N LYS A 103 9.02 -8.08 1.88
CA LYS A 103 9.09 -8.94 0.68
C LYS A 103 7.87 -8.75 -0.24
N ARG A 104 6.68 -8.43 0.32
CA ARG A 104 5.51 -8.09 -0.49
C ARG A 104 5.72 -6.78 -1.23
N GLN A 105 6.34 -5.80 -0.59
CA GLN A 105 6.71 -4.55 -1.26
C GLN A 105 7.69 -4.81 -2.41
N MET A 106 8.68 -5.69 -2.22
CA MET A 106 9.62 -6.10 -3.28
C MET A 106 8.90 -6.82 -4.44
N GLU A 107 7.88 -7.62 -4.16
CA GLU A 107 7.06 -8.29 -5.19
C GLU A 107 6.26 -7.29 -6.01
N ILE A 108 5.62 -6.33 -5.37
CA ILE A 108 4.87 -5.26 -6.03
C ILE A 108 5.80 -4.39 -6.88
N ALA A 109 6.98 -4.04 -6.37
CA ALA A 109 7.96 -3.24 -7.08
C ALA A 109 8.35 -3.80 -8.46
N ARG A 110 8.26 -5.12 -8.64
CA ARG A 110 8.51 -5.78 -9.94
C ARG A 110 7.39 -5.57 -10.97
N GLN A 111 6.23 -5.09 -10.54
CA GLN A 111 5.03 -5.00 -11.37
C GLN A 111 4.61 -3.56 -11.68
N VAL A 112 5.17 -2.58 -10.97
CA VAL A 112 4.84 -1.16 -11.07
C VAL A 112 6.09 -0.33 -11.39
N ASP A 113 5.89 0.96 -11.70
CA ASP A 113 7.00 1.85 -12.02
C ASP A 113 7.74 2.27 -10.75
N TRP A 114 7.00 2.58 -9.67
CA TRP A 114 7.54 3.05 -8.41
C TRP A 114 6.80 2.51 -7.20
N VAL A 115 7.54 2.29 -6.11
CA VAL A 115 7.00 2.02 -4.76
C VAL A 115 7.66 2.96 -3.77
N TYR A 116 7.06 3.14 -2.58
CA TYR A 116 7.76 3.80 -1.47
C TYR A 116 8.73 2.83 -0.79
N ASP A 117 9.85 3.36 -0.30
CA ASP A 117 10.76 2.64 0.59
C ASP A 117 10.34 2.88 2.05
N PHE A 118 9.29 2.23 2.48
CA PHE A 118 8.80 2.34 3.86
C PHE A 118 9.65 1.57 4.88
N ALA A 119 10.51 0.67 4.43
CA ALA A 119 11.42 -0.05 5.33
C ALA A 119 12.62 0.82 5.76
N LEU A 120 13.04 1.78 4.94
CA LEU A 120 14.24 2.58 5.21
C LEU A 120 14.12 3.44 6.47
N PRO A 121 13.06 4.24 6.69
CA PRO A 121 12.98 5.11 7.87
C PRO A 121 13.09 4.34 9.20
N PRO A 122 12.29 3.30 9.47
CA PRO A 122 12.39 2.58 10.74
C PRO A 122 13.73 1.83 10.89
N LEU A 123 14.38 1.41 9.80
CA LEU A 123 15.72 0.82 9.86
C LEU A 123 16.82 1.84 10.21
N VAL A 124 16.68 3.07 9.72
CA VAL A 124 17.57 4.16 10.11
C VAL A 124 17.40 4.45 11.61
N LEU A 125 16.17 4.58 12.09
CA LEU A 125 15.89 4.77 13.51
C LEU A 125 16.45 3.63 14.37
N HIS A 126 16.21 2.37 13.94
CA HIS A 126 16.77 1.21 14.62
C HIS A 126 18.31 1.27 14.68
N ALA A 127 18.96 1.63 13.59
CA ALA A 127 20.43 1.73 13.57
C ALA A 127 20.95 2.82 14.51
N MET A 128 20.25 3.94 14.64
CA MET A 128 20.59 5.03 15.54
C MET A 128 20.40 4.64 17.01
N GLU A 129 19.25 4.05 17.35
CA GLU A 129 18.90 3.70 18.73
C GLU A 129 19.73 2.54 19.28
N PHE A 130 19.99 1.53 18.47
CA PHE A 130 20.70 0.33 18.92
C PHE A 130 22.20 0.32 18.57
N GLY A 131 22.70 1.30 17.82
CA GLY A 131 24.07 1.33 17.33
C GLY A 131 24.44 0.18 16.40
N ARG A 132 23.44 -0.44 15.75
CA ARG A 132 23.60 -1.63 14.91
C ARG A 132 23.05 -1.38 13.50
N SER A 133 23.94 -1.36 12.52
CA SER A 133 23.59 -1.09 11.13
C SER A 133 23.32 -2.35 10.28
N ALA A 134 23.46 -3.56 10.84
CA ALA A 134 23.33 -4.80 10.07
C ALA A 134 21.94 -4.96 9.39
N PRO A 135 20.78 -4.72 10.05
CA PRO A 135 19.48 -4.77 9.39
C PRO A 135 19.34 -3.74 8.27
N LEU A 136 19.80 -2.51 8.49
CA LEU A 136 19.79 -1.45 7.49
C LEU A 136 20.64 -1.82 6.26
N ARG A 137 21.86 -2.33 6.46
CA ARG A 137 22.72 -2.78 5.37
C ARG A 137 22.08 -3.91 4.59
N SER A 138 21.54 -4.92 5.28
CA SER A 138 20.81 -6.02 4.64
C SER A 138 19.67 -5.53 3.75
N TRP A 139 18.95 -4.49 4.19
CA TRP A 139 17.90 -3.88 3.38
C TRP A 139 18.48 -3.16 2.16
N LEU A 140 19.50 -2.33 2.33
CA LEU A 140 20.12 -1.60 1.24
C LEU A 140 20.67 -2.50 0.14
N ASP A 141 21.14 -3.71 0.49
CA ASP A 141 21.65 -4.71 -0.45
C ASP A 141 20.55 -5.38 -1.29
N GLN A 142 19.28 -5.38 -0.82
CA GLN A 142 18.18 -6.12 -1.46
C GLN A 142 17.00 -5.23 -1.89
N ARG A 143 16.95 -3.96 -1.45
CA ARG A 143 15.83 -3.06 -1.75
C ARG A 143 15.61 -2.90 -3.26
N PRO A 144 14.36 -2.70 -3.72
CA PRO A 144 14.09 -2.44 -5.12
C PRO A 144 14.77 -1.14 -5.60
N ASN A 145 15.29 -1.14 -6.83
CA ASN A 145 15.90 0.05 -7.42
C ASN A 145 14.89 1.16 -7.75
N ASN A 146 13.61 0.80 -7.88
CA ASN A 146 12.49 1.71 -8.12
C ASN A 146 11.74 2.06 -6.82
N ALA A 147 12.40 2.00 -5.68
CA ALA A 147 11.86 2.43 -4.40
C ALA A 147 12.21 3.90 -4.14
N ILE A 148 11.19 4.74 -3.99
CA ILE A 148 11.34 6.16 -3.66
C ILE A 148 11.63 6.27 -2.17
N THR A 149 12.75 6.89 -1.84
CA THR A 149 13.15 7.16 -0.47
C THR A 149 12.25 8.23 0.14
N VAL A 150 11.71 7.95 1.32
CA VAL A 150 11.00 8.91 2.16
C VAL A 150 11.61 8.88 3.55
N LEU A 151 11.54 9.98 4.27
CA LEU A 151 11.93 10.04 5.68
C LEU A 151 10.72 9.73 6.56
N ASP A 152 9.61 10.36 6.25
CA ASP A 152 8.33 10.24 6.95
C ASP A 152 7.18 10.57 5.99
N THR A 153 5.96 10.16 6.34
CA THR A 153 4.73 10.54 5.63
C THR A 153 3.72 11.08 6.65
N HIS A 154 2.58 11.58 6.16
CA HIS A 154 1.47 12.00 7.03
C HIS A 154 0.90 10.86 7.89
N ASP A 155 1.18 9.60 7.55
CA ASP A 155 0.81 8.40 8.31
C ASP A 155 1.86 7.99 9.35
N GLY A 156 2.98 8.71 9.42
CA GLY A 156 4.10 8.42 10.31
C GLY A 156 5.03 7.32 9.78
N ILE A 157 5.92 6.84 10.65
CA ILE A 157 6.89 5.78 10.36
C ILE A 157 6.33 4.44 10.84
N GLY A 158 6.05 3.54 9.92
CA GLY A 158 5.50 2.21 10.21
C GLY A 158 6.58 1.18 10.55
N ILE A 159 6.39 0.43 11.63
CA ILE A 159 7.27 -0.71 11.96
C ILE A 159 6.86 -2.01 11.27
N ILE A 160 5.65 -2.07 10.72
CA ILE A 160 5.13 -3.24 9.99
C ILE A 160 6.01 -3.57 8.78
N ASP A 161 6.63 -2.57 8.18
CA ASP A 161 7.43 -2.68 6.97
C ASP A 161 8.77 -3.38 7.20
N ILE A 162 9.24 -3.45 8.45
CA ILE A 162 10.47 -4.15 8.85
C ILE A 162 10.24 -5.35 9.77
N GLY A 163 8.98 -5.54 10.21
CA GLY A 163 8.56 -6.67 11.05
C GLY A 163 8.35 -7.96 10.25
N ALA A 164 8.04 -9.04 10.96
CA ALA A 164 7.67 -10.32 10.38
C ALA A 164 6.30 -10.24 9.67
N ASP A 165 6.06 -11.11 8.69
CA ASP A 165 4.76 -11.21 8.03
C ASP A 165 3.68 -11.60 9.04
N ALA A 166 2.67 -10.74 9.20
CA ALA A 166 1.57 -10.99 10.13
C ALA A 166 0.77 -12.26 9.81
N ALA A 167 0.76 -12.69 8.54
CA ALA A 167 0.06 -13.90 8.10
C ALA A 167 0.84 -15.18 8.38
N ASP A 168 2.18 -15.13 8.43
CA ASP A 168 3.04 -16.29 8.67
C ASP A 168 4.38 -15.89 9.30
N ARG A 169 4.34 -15.48 10.55
CA ARG A 169 5.51 -14.99 11.29
C ARG A 169 6.63 -16.03 11.43
N ALA A 170 6.26 -17.31 11.50
CA ALA A 170 7.22 -18.39 11.74
C ALA A 170 8.16 -18.63 10.54
N HIS A 171 7.64 -18.50 9.32
CA HIS A 171 8.42 -18.75 8.10
C HIS A 171 8.87 -17.46 7.40
N ASN A 172 8.30 -16.34 7.77
CA ASN A 172 8.58 -15.02 7.17
C ASN A 172 9.05 -14.02 8.22
N PRO A 173 10.31 -14.15 8.71
CA PRO A 173 10.86 -13.21 9.70
C PRO A 173 11.02 -11.82 9.10
N GLY A 174 10.99 -10.81 9.99
CA GLY A 174 11.29 -9.43 9.64
C GLY A 174 12.78 -9.16 9.43
N LEU A 175 13.08 -7.94 9.06
CA LEU A 175 14.46 -7.43 9.00
C LEU A 175 15.04 -7.18 10.40
N VAL A 176 14.17 -6.99 11.38
CA VAL A 176 14.51 -6.74 12.79
C VAL A 176 13.78 -7.76 13.67
N PRO A 177 14.43 -8.31 14.72
CA PRO A 177 13.79 -9.21 15.67
C PRO A 177 12.60 -8.56 16.40
N PRO A 178 11.52 -9.32 16.70
CA PRO A 178 10.33 -8.74 17.34
C PRO A 178 10.61 -7.99 18.65
N ALA A 179 11.48 -8.52 19.51
CA ALA A 179 11.83 -7.88 20.76
C ALA A 179 12.50 -6.49 20.58
N GLU A 180 13.29 -6.33 19.53
CA GLU A 180 13.91 -5.04 19.20
C GLU A 180 12.90 -4.07 18.57
N LEU A 181 11.88 -4.58 17.87
CA LEU A 181 10.79 -3.73 17.37
C LEU A 181 9.94 -3.17 18.50
N ASP A 182 9.58 -4.00 19.47
CA ASP A 182 8.82 -3.57 20.65
C ASP A 182 9.62 -2.51 21.44
N GLU A 183 10.91 -2.76 21.66
CA GLU A 183 11.81 -1.80 22.33
C GLU A 183 11.97 -0.51 21.52
N LEU A 184 12.07 -0.58 20.19
CA LEU A 184 12.16 0.62 19.34
C LEU A 184 10.91 1.50 19.51
N VAL A 185 9.72 0.90 19.51
CA VAL A 185 8.47 1.64 19.72
C VAL A 185 8.45 2.30 21.10
N GLU A 186 8.84 1.58 22.16
CA GLU A 186 8.88 2.12 23.51
C GLU A 186 9.85 3.31 23.64
N ARG A 187 10.99 3.27 22.95
CA ARG A 187 11.99 4.36 22.99
C ARG A 187 11.59 5.60 22.20
N MET A 188 10.65 5.45 21.26
CA MET A 188 10.19 6.55 20.40
C MET A 188 8.96 7.29 20.97
N HIS A 189 8.38 6.78 22.06
CA HIS A 189 7.29 7.40 22.82
C HIS A 189 7.79 8.05 24.11
#